data_093f2d2581699939ba9aaaabfd70c8e6
#
_entry.id   093f2d2581699939ba9aaaabfd70c8e6
#
_cell.length_a   1.000
_cell.length_b   1.000
_cell.length_c   1.000
_cell.angle_alpha   90.00
_cell.angle_beta   90.00
_cell.angle_gamma   90.00
#
_symmetry.space_group_name_H-M   'P 1'
#
loop_
_entity.id
_entity.type
_entity.pdbx_description
1 polymer ?
#
loop_
_entity_poly.entity_id
_entity_poly.type
_entity_poly.pdbx_seq_one_letter_code
_entity_poly.pdbx_strand_id
1 'polypeptide(L)'
;NIGVIGGADGTTQIVVSGSIGGPILWIFFGALALMVILYAAFYRRGKGKAVCLALAAVFCVAADQAVKFLVVNTMSPGESEPLLPPLLQLTRVHNYGAAWSSFSGARWLLIALTAAGMCAIAWLLVKIVRHPLGQWSLAIILGGGIGNLIDRVRLGYVVDMLDTMFMD
;
A
#
# COMPACT_ATOMS: atom_id res chain seq x y z
N ASN A 1 -11.28 -12.80 19.10
CA ASN A 1 -12.57 -13.48 19.21
C ASN A 1 -13.39 -13.18 17.97
N ILE A 2 -13.88 -14.24 17.31
CA ILE A 2 -14.80 -14.11 16.18
C ILE A 2 -16.21 -14.18 16.75
N GLY A 3 -16.97 -13.11 16.66
CA GLY A 3 -18.40 -13.09 17.01
C GLY A 3 -19.22 -13.10 15.72
N VAL A 4 -20.26 -13.93 15.68
CA VAL A 4 -21.23 -13.95 14.59
C VAL A 4 -22.51 -13.27 15.12
N ILE A 5 -22.88 -12.14 14.53
CA ILE A 5 -24.14 -11.45 14.84
C ILE A 5 -25.05 -11.66 13.62
N GLY A 6 -26.14 -12.39 13.82
CA GLY A 6 -27.21 -12.51 12.83
C GLY A 6 -28.15 -11.29 12.92
N GLY A 7 -28.30 -10.54 11.82
CA GLY A 7 -29.32 -9.49 11.73
C GLY A 7 -30.69 -10.09 11.44
N ALA A 8 -31.76 -9.37 11.81
CA ALA A 8 -33.16 -9.76 11.58
C ALA A 8 -33.55 -9.85 10.08
N ASP A 9 -32.69 -9.39 9.20
CA ASP A 9 -32.79 -9.37 7.72
C ASP A 9 -32.12 -10.58 7.04
N GLY A 10 -31.60 -11.53 7.83
CA GLY A 10 -30.96 -12.75 7.30
C GLY A 10 -29.53 -12.56 6.79
N THR A 11 -28.94 -11.35 6.88
CA THR A 11 -27.54 -11.11 6.55
C THR A 11 -26.64 -11.44 7.74
N THR A 12 -25.79 -12.45 7.59
CA THR A 12 -24.80 -12.81 8.60
C THR A 12 -23.58 -11.93 8.43
N GLN A 13 -23.33 -11.01 9.35
CA GLN A 13 -22.08 -10.25 9.40
C GLN A 13 -21.10 -10.97 10.31
N ILE A 14 -19.93 -11.29 9.78
CA ILE A 14 -18.80 -11.77 10.59
C ILE A 14 -18.12 -10.54 11.17
N VAL A 15 -18.34 -10.28 12.46
CA VAL A 15 -17.63 -9.23 13.17
C VAL A 15 -16.35 -9.85 13.75
N VAL A 16 -15.22 -9.49 13.19
CA VAL A 16 -13.91 -9.83 13.76
C VAL A 16 -13.58 -8.75 14.79
N SER A 17 -13.86 -9.02 16.07
CA SER A 17 -13.44 -8.13 17.15
C SER A 17 -11.97 -8.39 17.49
N GLY A 18 -11.09 -7.60 16.95
CA GLY A 18 -9.65 -7.60 17.25
C GLY A 18 -8.97 -6.46 16.51
N SER A 19 -8.04 -5.78 17.18
CA SER A 19 -7.22 -4.77 16.51
C SER A 19 -6.50 -5.37 15.31
N ILE A 20 -6.67 -4.75 14.14
CA ILE A 20 -5.96 -5.15 12.91
C ILE A 20 -4.57 -4.53 12.82
N GLY A 21 -4.27 -3.56 13.69
CA GLY A 21 -2.96 -2.90 13.72
C GLY A 21 -1.81 -3.87 13.90
N GLY A 22 -1.95 -4.87 14.78
CA GLY A 22 -0.92 -5.89 14.99
C GLY A 22 -0.57 -6.66 13.71
N PRO A 23 -1.50 -7.33 13.03
CA PRO A 23 -1.23 -8.00 11.75
C PRO A 23 -0.62 -7.10 10.69
N ILE A 24 -1.08 -5.86 10.57
CA ILE A 24 -0.55 -4.88 9.61
C ILE A 24 0.91 -4.55 9.92
N LEU A 25 1.26 -4.30 11.19
CA LEU A 25 2.64 -4.08 11.60
C LEU A 25 3.54 -5.26 11.25
N TRP A 26 3.09 -6.49 11.44
CA TRP A 26 3.87 -7.68 11.03
C TRP A 26 4.08 -7.77 9.53
N ILE A 27 3.12 -7.34 8.70
CA ILE A 27 3.30 -7.23 7.24
C ILE A 27 4.40 -6.22 6.92
N PHE A 28 4.40 -5.03 7.54
CA PHE A 28 5.43 -4.02 7.32
C PHE A 28 6.82 -4.48 7.77
N PHE A 29 6.95 -5.08 8.96
CA PHE A 29 8.23 -5.60 9.45
C PHE A 29 8.72 -6.79 8.61
N GLY A 30 7.83 -7.67 8.17
CA GLY A 30 8.16 -8.76 7.26
C GLY A 30 8.65 -8.25 5.91
N ALA A 31 8.02 -7.20 5.37
CA ALA A 31 8.45 -6.51 4.16
C ALA A 31 9.86 -5.95 4.29
N LEU A 32 10.12 -5.23 5.38
CA LEU A 32 11.42 -4.63 5.67
C LEU A 32 12.50 -5.73 5.81
N ALA A 33 12.22 -6.78 6.57
CA ALA A 33 13.14 -7.89 6.75
C ALA A 33 13.49 -8.58 5.43
N LEU A 34 12.49 -8.85 4.57
CA LEU A 34 12.70 -9.42 3.26
C LEU A 34 13.57 -8.52 2.37
N MET A 35 13.33 -7.22 2.36
CA MET A 35 14.16 -6.26 1.62
C MET A 35 15.61 -6.27 2.08
N VAL A 36 15.86 -6.35 3.38
CA VAL A 36 17.21 -6.45 3.96
C VAL A 36 17.88 -7.76 3.52
N ILE A 37 17.16 -8.88 3.56
CA ILE A 37 17.66 -10.19 3.12
C ILE A 37 18.01 -10.16 1.63
N LEU A 38 17.14 -9.64 0.77
CA LEU A 38 17.38 -9.52 -0.67
C LEU A 38 18.59 -8.64 -0.96
N TYR A 39 18.72 -7.53 -0.23
CA TYR A 39 19.90 -6.66 -0.34
C TYR A 39 21.18 -7.40 0.04
N ALA A 40 21.21 -8.05 1.19
CA ALA A 40 22.39 -8.75 1.67
C ALA A 40 22.78 -9.94 0.79
N ALA A 41 21.81 -10.74 0.34
CA ALA A 41 22.05 -11.98 -0.40
C ALA A 41 22.43 -11.74 -1.87
N PHE A 42 21.77 -10.81 -2.53
CA PHE A 42 21.84 -10.68 -3.98
C PHE A 42 22.37 -9.33 -4.46
N TYR A 43 21.82 -8.24 -3.92
CA TYR A 43 22.12 -6.89 -4.39
C TYR A 43 23.58 -6.51 -4.10
N ARG A 44 24.03 -6.73 -2.85
CA ARG A 44 25.39 -6.41 -2.41
C ARG A 44 26.46 -7.18 -3.18
N ARG A 45 26.14 -8.38 -3.65
CA ARG A 45 27.05 -9.23 -4.42
C ARG A 45 27.06 -8.91 -5.92
N GLY A 46 26.29 -7.91 -6.36
CA GLY A 46 26.20 -7.50 -7.77
C GLY A 46 25.48 -8.51 -8.69
N LYS A 47 25.09 -9.66 -8.16
CA LYS A 47 24.40 -10.71 -8.91
C LYS A 47 22.89 -10.52 -8.78
N GLY A 48 22.19 -10.46 -9.92
CA GLY A 48 20.73 -10.39 -9.91
C GLY A 48 20.13 -9.09 -9.41
N LYS A 49 20.86 -7.97 -9.43
CA LYS A 49 20.42 -6.65 -8.97
C LYS A 49 19.05 -6.25 -9.52
N ALA A 50 18.84 -6.39 -10.82
CA ALA A 50 17.56 -6.08 -11.46
C ALA A 50 16.44 -6.96 -10.93
N VAL A 51 16.73 -8.25 -10.72
CA VAL A 51 15.76 -9.21 -10.14
C VAL A 51 15.39 -8.82 -8.71
N CYS A 52 16.38 -8.44 -7.88
CA CYS A 52 16.11 -8.00 -6.52
C CYS A 52 15.21 -6.77 -6.46
N LEU A 53 15.45 -5.77 -7.31
CA LEU A 53 14.64 -4.56 -7.38
C LEU A 53 13.23 -4.86 -7.89
N ALA A 54 13.11 -5.74 -8.89
CA ALA A 54 11.81 -6.20 -9.38
C ALA A 54 11.03 -6.97 -8.30
N LEU A 55 11.68 -7.90 -7.59
CA LEU A 55 11.06 -8.63 -6.48
C LEU A 55 10.64 -7.71 -5.36
N ALA A 56 11.44 -6.68 -5.02
CA ALA A 56 11.08 -5.68 -4.03
C ALA A 56 9.82 -4.90 -4.45
N ALA A 57 9.75 -4.46 -5.72
CA ALA A 57 8.56 -3.77 -6.24
C ALA A 57 7.32 -4.68 -6.20
N VAL A 58 7.42 -5.93 -6.67
CA VAL A 58 6.32 -6.90 -6.62
C VAL A 58 5.87 -7.16 -5.19
N PHE A 59 6.82 -7.30 -4.27
CA PHE A 59 6.51 -7.50 -2.87
C PHE A 59 5.79 -6.29 -2.26
N CYS A 60 6.21 -5.06 -2.60
CA CYS A 60 5.51 -3.85 -2.17
C CYS A 60 4.06 -3.80 -2.69
N VAL A 61 3.83 -4.18 -3.95
CA VAL A 61 2.45 -4.31 -4.49
C VAL A 61 1.65 -5.33 -3.68
N ALA A 62 2.22 -6.49 -3.42
CA ALA A 62 1.53 -7.56 -2.68
C ALA A 62 1.20 -7.13 -1.24
N ALA A 63 2.14 -6.48 -0.56
CA ALA A 63 1.95 -5.95 0.78
C ALA A 63 0.87 -4.85 0.82
N ASP A 64 0.93 -3.89 -0.12
CA ASP A 64 -0.08 -2.83 -0.26
C ASP A 64 -1.48 -3.43 -0.43
N GLN A 65 -1.64 -4.34 -1.38
CA GLN A 65 -2.94 -4.96 -1.66
C GLN A 65 -3.43 -5.85 -0.51
N ALA A 66 -2.52 -6.54 0.19
CA ALA A 66 -2.89 -7.35 1.36
C ALA A 66 -3.40 -6.48 2.52
N VAL A 67 -2.71 -5.37 2.81
CA VAL A 67 -3.14 -4.43 3.86
C VAL A 67 -4.48 -3.78 3.48
N LYS A 68 -4.63 -3.31 2.24
CA LYS A 68 -5.90 -2.75 1.74
C LYS A 68 -7.05 -3.75 1.82
N PHE A 69 -6.79 -5.02 1.47
CA PHE A 69 -7.77 -6.09 1.62
C PHE A 69 -8.20 -6.27 3.08
N LEU A 70 -7.25 -6.28 4.02
CA LEU A 70 -7.56 -6.36 5.45
C LEU A 70 -8.40 -5.18 5.91
N VAL A 71 -7.98 -3.95 5.60
CA VAL A 71 -8.69 -2.73 5.97
C VAL A 71 -10.12 -2.71 5.41
N VAL A 72 -10.31 -3.08 4.15
CA VAL A 72 -11.64 -3.08 3.51
C VAL A 72 -12.57 -4.12 4.13
N ASN A 73 -12.05 -5.27 4.59
CA ASN A 73 -12.87 -6.34 5.15
C ASN A 73 -13.10 -6.23 6.67
N THR A 74 -12.34 -5.37 7.37
CA THR A 74 -12.41 -5.27 8.84
C THR A 74 -12.88 -3.92 9.36
N MET A 75 -12.75 -2.86 8.56
CA MET A 75 -13.12 -1.50 8.96
C MET A 75 -14.26 -0.97 8.09
N SER A 76 -15.14 -0.17 8.69
CA SER A 76 -16.16 0.60 7.96
C SER A 76 -15.55 1.85 7.31
N PRO A 77 -16.11 2.37 6.20
CA PRO A 77 -15.64 3.63 5.62
C PRO A 77 -15.69 4.77 6.63
N GLY A 78 -14.57 5.49 6.81
CA GLY A 78 -14.42 6.57 7.80
C GLY A 78 -14.04 6.10 9.20
N GLU A 79 -13.96 4.78 9.44
CA GLU A 79 -13.51 4.25 10.73
C GLU A 79 -12.00 4.43 10.88
N SER A 80 -11.57 4.75 12.11
CA SER A 80 -10.15 4.92 12.47
C SER A 80 -9.77 4.01 13.63
N GLU A 81 -8.58 3.41 13.55
CA GLU A 81 -7.99 2.56 14.58
C GLU A 81 -6.54 2.99 14.85
N PRO A 82 -6.12 3.24 16.10
CA PRO A 82 -4.75 3.59 16.40
C PRO A 82 -3.77 2.50 15.97
N LEU A 83 -2.74 2.85 15.18
CA LEU A 83 -1.67 1.96 14.73
C LEU A 83 -0.39 2.13 15.55
N LEU A 84 0.06 3.36 15.70
CA LEU A 84 1.25 3.79 16.45
C LEU A 84 0.95 5.10 17.20
N PRO A 85 0.20 5.04 18.32
CA PRO A 85 -0.11 6.26 19.09
C PRO A 85 1.15 6.93 19.63
N PRO A 86 1.22 8.25 19.64
CA PRO A 86 0.25 9.25 19.14
C PRO A 86 0.50 9.67 17.68
N LEU A 87 1.26 8.94 16.88
CA LEU A 87 1.75 9.37 15.57
C LEU A 87 0.85 8.97 14.41
N LEU A 88 0.42 7.70 14.37
CA LEU A 88 -0.27 7.12 13.22
C LEU A 88 -1.52 6.36 13.63
N GLN A 89 -2.54 6.48 12.81
CA GLN A 89 -3.76 5.67 12.85
C GLN A 89 -4.05 5.07 11.48
N LEU A 90 -4.81 3.98 11.49
CA LEU A 90 -5.42 3.43 10.30
C LEU A 90 -6.78 4.08 10.14
N THR A 91 -7.03 4.69 8.99
CA THR A 91 -8.33 5.28 8.65
C THR A 91 -8.74 4.77 7.29
N ARG A 92 -9.91 4.12 7.19
CA ARG A 92 -10.40 3.68 5.87
C ARG A 92 -11.00 4.84 5.10
N VAL A 93 -10.27 5.38 4.13
CA VAL A 93 -10.72 6.47 3.25
C VAL A 93 -10.78 6.03 1.80
N HIS A 94 -11.86 6.39 1.10
CA HIS A 94 -11.99 6.20 -0.35
C HIS A 94 -11.55 7.49 -1.06
N ASN A 95 -10.35 7.49 -1.62
CA ASN A 95 -9.78 8.65 -2.32
C ASN A 95 -10.09 8.58 -3.83
N TYR A 96 -11.04 9.39 -4.26
CA TYR A 96 -11.45 9.52 -5.67
C TYR A 96 -10.55 10.48 -6.49
N GLY A 97 -9.60 11.14 -5.84
CA GLY A 97 -8.72 12.14 -6.45
C GLY A 97 -7.23 11.77 -6.39
N ALA A 98 -6.40 12.80 -6.50
CA ALA A 98 -4.98 12.77 -6.17
C ALA A 98 -4.78 13.21 -4.70
N ALA A 99 -3.60 13.73 -4.35
CA ALA A 99 -3.36 14.29 -3.03
C ALA A 99 -4.44 15.34 -2.68
N TRP A 100 -4.94 15.28 -1.45
CA TRP A 100 -6.04 16.13 -0.95
C TRP A 100 -7.30 16.12 -1.85
N SER A 101 -7.64 14.95 -2.42
CA SER A 101 -8.79 14.77 -3.31
C SER A 101 -8.79 15.67 -4.55
N SER A 102 -7.64 16.23 -4.95
CA SER A 102 -7.51 17.00 -6.20
C SER A 102 -7.91 16.16 -7.39
N PHE A 103 -8.55 16.77 -8.41
CA PHE A 103 -9.05 16.08 -9.60
C PHE A 103 -10.07 14.96 -9.31
N SER A 104 -10.83 15.10 -8.22
CA SER A 104 -11.89 14.14 -7.88
C SER A 104 -12.86 13.97 -9.05
N GLY A 105 -13.18 12.70 -9.39
CA GLY A 105 -14.01 12.35 -10.54
C GLY A 105 -13.27 12.17 -11.86
N ALA A 106 -12.01 12.64 -11.99
CA ALA A 106 -11.21 12.48 -13.21
C ALA A 106 -10.42 11.15 -13.23
N ARG A 107 -11.10 10.02 -12.96
CA ARG A 107 -10.51 8.67 -12.84
C ARG A 107 -9.51 8.34 -13.96
N TRP A 108 -9.92 8.50 -15.22
CA TRP A 108 -9.08 8.13 -16.36
C TRP A 108 -7.85 9.02 -16.51
N LEU A 109 -7.97 10.31 -16.19
CA LEU A 109 -6.84 11.23 -16.14
C LEU A 109 -5.85 10.80 -15.05
N LEU A 110 -6.34 10.45 -13.87
CA LEU A 110 -5.50 10.00 -12.76
C LEU A 110 -4.79 8.68 -13.09
N ILE A 111 -5.46 7.74 -13.76
CA ILE A 111 -4.85 6.50 -14.25
C ILE A 111 -3.72 6.83 -15.24
N ALA A 112 -3.98 7.68 -16.22
CA ALA A 112 -2.98 8.06 -17.23
C ALA A 112 -1.77 8.76 -16.61
N LEU A 113 -1.99 9.72 -15.71
CA LEU A 113 -0.91 10.44 -15.02
C LEU A 113 -0.10 9.49 -14.13
N THR A 114 -0.76 8.60 -13.39
CA THR A 114 -0.06 7.62 -12.54
C THR A 114 0.76 6.66 -13.41
N ALA A 115 0.19 6.13 -14.49
CA ALA A 115 0.92 5.25 -15.41
C ALA A 115 2.12 5.94 -16.05
N ALA A 116 1.97 7.19 -16.52
CA ALA A 116 3.06 7.98 -17.07
C ALA A 116 4.16 8.23 -16.03
N GLY A 117 3.78 8.57 -14.79
CA GLY A 117 4.71 8.71 -13.67
C GLY A 117 5.47 7.41 -13.37
N MET A 118 4.78 6.26 -13.37
CA MET A 118 5.44 4.96 -13.18
C MET A 118 6.41 4.61 -14.30
N CYS A 119 6.08 4.93 -15.55
CA CYS A 119 7.00 4.78 -16.68
C CYS A 119 8.26 5.67 -16.52
N ALA A 120 8.08 6.92 -16.11
CA ALA A 120 9.19 7.83 -15.83
C ALA A 120 10.08 7.32 -14.69
N ILE A 121 9.50 6.85 -13.58
CA ILE A 121 10.24 6.28 -12.44
C ILE A 121 11.00 5.01 -12.87
N ALA A 122 10.38 4.13 -13.64
CA ALA A 122 11.04 2.94 -14.18
C ALA A 122 12.22 3.31 -15.08
N TRP A 123 12.07 4.33 -15.93
CA TRP A 123 13.15 4.84 -16.76
C TRP A 123 14.30 5.43 -15.93
N LEU A 124 13.99 6.24 -14.90
CA LEU A 124 14.99 6.77 -13.97
C LEU A 124 15.75 5.65 -13.26
N LEU A 125 15.04 4.63 -12.77
CA LEU A 125 15.60 3.47 -12.11
C LEU A 125 16.59 2.72 -13.01
N VAL A 126 16.22 2.50 -14.27
CA VAL A 126 17.03 1.69 -15.20
C VAL A 126 18.18 2.50 -15.81
N LYS A 127 17.98 3.78 -16.14
CA LYS A 127 18.90 4.56 -16.96
C LYS A 127 19.75 5.55 -16.19
N ILE A 128 19.23 6.17 -15.15
CA ILE A 128 19.84 7.32 -14.50
C ILE A 128 20.39 6.99 -13.11
N VAL A 129 19.55 6.45 -12.23
CA VAL A 129 19.91 6.29 -10.82
C VAL A 129 20.83 5.10 -10.64
N ARG A 130 22.06 5.37 -10.14
CA ARG A 130 23.09 4.35 -9.90
C ARG A 130 23.31 4.08 -8.41
N HIS A 131 22.98 5.05 -7.56
CA HIS A 131 23.17 4.91 -6.13
C HIS A 131 22.21 3.87 -5.54
N PRO A 132 22.67 2.94 -4.70
CA PRO A 132 21.86 1.85 -4.14
C PRO A 132 20.57 2.31 -3.47
N LEU A 133 20.67 3.28 -2.56
CA LEU A 133 19.47 3.79 -1.87
C LEU A 133 18.44 4.37 -2.84
N GLY A 134 18.89 5.14 -3.84
CA GLY A 134 17.99 5.69 -4.85
C GLY A 134 17.29 4.60 -5.64
N GLN A 135 17.98 3.51 -5.99
CA GLN A 135 17.36 2.40 -6.72
C GLN A 135 16.33 1.65 -5.88
N TRP A 136 16.63 1.39 -4.60
CA TRP A 136 15.65 0.79 -3.69
C TRP A 136 14.45 1.69 -3.46
N SER A 137 14.67 3.00 -3.24
CA SER A 137 13.58 3.97 -3.09
C SER A 137 12.67 3.99 -4.31
N LEU A 138 13.23 4.05 -5.53
CA LEU A 138 12.45 4.03 -6.76
C LEU A 138 11.70 2.70 -6.96
N ALA A 139 12.28 1.56 -6.59
CA ALA A 139 11.60 0.27 -6.66
C ALA A 139 10.39 0.21 -5.70
N ILE A 140 10.52 0.74 -4.48
CA ILE A 140 9.44 0.84 -3.50
C ILE A 140 8.34 1.77 -4.00
N ILE A 141 8.71 2.95 -4.52
CA ILE A 141 7.76 3.91 -5.09
C ILE A 141 6.99 3.30 -6.27
N LEU A 142 7.68 2.54 -7.14
CA LEU A 142 7.02 1.78 -8.21
C LEU A 142 6.00 0.81 -7.67
N GLY A 143 6.35 0.05 -6.62
CA GLY A 143 5.42 -0.90 -5.99
C GLY A 143 4.16 -0.21 -5.46
N GLY A 144 4.31 0.85 -4.66
CA GLY A 144 3.18 1.61 -4.12
C GLY A 144 2.33 2.30 -5.21
N GLY A 145 2.98 2.86 -6.23
CA GLY A 145 2.29 3.49 -7.36
C GLY A 145 1.48 2.49 -8.20
N ILE A 146 2.02 1.28 -8.42
CA ILE A 146 1.30 0.19 -9.10
C ILE A 146 0.11 -0.26 -8.24
N GLY A 147 0.26 -0.39 -6.91
CA GLY A 147 -0.84 -0.70 -6.00
C GLY A 147 -1.99 0.29 -6.13
N ASN A 148 -1.69 1.58 -6.10
CA ASN A 148 -2.69 2.64 -6.30
C ASN A 148 -3.29 2.66 -7.71
N LEU A 149 -2.54 2.26 -8.74
CA LEU A 149 -3.05 2.11 -10.09
C LEU A 149 -4.04 0.95 -10.19
N ILE A 150 -3.73 -0.19 -9.56
CA ILE A 150 -4.63 -1.35 -9.46
C ILE A 150 -5.96 -0.94 -8.84
N ASP A 151 -5.94 -0.21 -7.72
CA ASP A 151 -7.15 0.25 -7.06
C ASP A 151 -7.99 1.13 -8.00
N ARG A 152 -7.39 2.13 -8.64
CA ARG A 152 -8.11 3.00 -9.57
C ARG A 152 -8.72 2.27 -10.75
N VAL A 153 -8.02 1.26 -11.28
CA VAL A 153 -8.53 0.44 -12.40
C VAL A 153 -9.65 -0.49 -11.95
N ARG A 154 -9.57 -1.08 -10.76
CA ARG A 154 -10.57 -2.03 -10.26
C ARG A 154 -11.76 -1.35 -9.58
N LEU A 155 -11.48 -0.44 -8.65
CA LEU A 155 -12.46 0.14 -7.74
C LEU A 155 -12.94 1.53 -8.20
N GLY A 156 -12.11 2.27 -8.95
CA GLY A 156 -12.37 3.65 -9.33
C GLY A 156 -11.87 4.68 -8.33
N TYR A 157 -11.34 4.25 -7.20
CA TYR A 157 -10.74 5.07 -6.13
C TYR A 157 -9.52 4.36 -5.55
N VAL A 158 -8.72 5.04 -4.75
CA VAL A 158 -7.66 4.43 -3.95
C VAL A 158 -8.16 4.22 -2.53
N VAL A 159 -7.84 3.07 -1.95
CA VAL A 159 -8.05 2.84 -0.51
C VAL A 159 -6.87 3.46 0.22
N ASP A 160 -7.07 4.65 0.79
CA ASP A 160 -6.11 5.27 1.70
C ASP A 160 -6.34 4.72 3.11
N MET A 161 -5.25 4.46 3.84
CA MET A 161 -5.32 3.75 5.11
C MET A 161 -4.42 4.32 6.21
N LEU A 162 -3.38 5.06 5.87
CA LEU A 162 -2.48 5.67 6.85
C LEU A 162 -2.84 7.14 7.04
N ASP A 163 -3.10 7.49 8.27
CA ASP A 163 -3.45 8.83 8.68
C ASP A 163 -2.64 9.27 9.89
N THR A 164 -2.43 10.57 10.04
CA THR A 164 -1.63 11.16 11.10
C THR A 164 -2.52 11.75 12.18
N MET A 165 -2.32 11.32 13.43
CA MET A 165 -3.16 11.75 14.56
C MET A 165 -2.97 13.21 15.00
N PHE A 166 -2.04 13.96 14.39
CA PHE A 166 -1.70 15.34 14.77
C PHE A 166 -2.10 16.39 13.72
N MET A 167 -2.85 16.01 12.70
CA MET A 167 -3.28 16.90 11.62
C MET A 167 -4.82 17.08 11.53
N ASP A 168 -5.53 16.69 12.58
CA ASP A 168 -6.99 16.92 12.74
C ASP A 168 -7.29 18.33 13.26
#